data_5590aef1bd8565964e1a56f4c29f383a
#
_entry.id   5590aef1bd8565964e1a56f4c29f383a
#
_cell.length_a   1.000
_cell.length_b   1.000
_cell.length_c   1.000
_cell.angle_alpha   90.00
_cell.angle_beta   90.00
_cell.angle_gamma   90.00
#
_symmetry.space_group_name_H-M   'P 1'
#
loop_
_entity.id
_entity.type
_entity.pdbx_description
1 polymer ?
#
loop_
_entity_poly.entity_id
_entity_poly.type
_entity_poly.pdbx_seq_one_letter_code
_entity_poly.pdbx_strand_id
1 'polypeptide(L)'
;GKGTAEAGWGDPSCIEPPGKAFNSHGIDLIRRDDGRLQLLVIQHGSREAVELFEIMGAGTEWQAEWRGCVPSPPNASLNSVAGISNGDFFTTQMIPLEPHIDLKQGIPRHITGHAFAWSQSEAAFRKIEGTDGAMPNGIVVSADGRFIYMNATAENSVRKVEVASGRELGRAMVHTPDNARWAPDGRILISSLAEGLTGKDFAGCVSIKQGPCRIPFKIVALDPESMTIVETLYASDGVPMGAGTVGLQIGTDLFIGSFHGDRILRVDLSGK
;
A
#
# COMPACT_ATOMS: atom_id res chain seq x y z
N GLY A 1 3.75 -18.73 10.89
CA GLY A 1 4.29 -17.84 11.93
C GLY A 1 4.08 -18.42 13.32
N LYS A 2 4.93 -18.04 14.26
CA LYS A 2 4.68 -18.28 15.66
C LYS A 2 3.80 -17.13 16.16
N GLY A 3 2.85 -17.41 17.05
CA GLY A 3 1.99 -16.42 17.67
C GLY A 3 0.59 -16.95 17.91
N THR A 4 -0.15 -16.23 18.73
CA THR A 4 -1.54 -16.52 19.10
C THR A 4 -2.38 -15.28 18.92
N ALA A 5 -3.66 -15.46 18.61
CA ALA A 5 -4.60 -14.36 18.52
C ALA A 5 -4.69 -13.61 19.85
N GLU A 6 -4.72 -12.29 19.78
CA GLU A 6 -4.79 -11.39 20.93
C GLU A 6 -5.97 -10.43 20.75
N ALA A 7 -6.73 -10.19 21.81
CA ALA A 7 -7.85 -9.26 21.79
C ALA A 7 -7.39 -7.84 21.39
N GLY A 8 -8.14 -7.19 20.52
CA GLY A 8 -7.79 -5.87 19.98
C GLY A 8 -6.78 -5.91 18.81
N TRP A 9 -6.48 -7.10 18.27
CA TRP A 9 -5.63 -7.29 17.11
C TRP A 9 -6.44 -7.95 15.97
N GLY A 10 -7.33 -7.18 15.36
CA GLY A 10 -8.15 -7.62 14.25
C GLY A 10 -9.48 -8.25 14.64
N ASP A 11 -9.99 -9.08 13.76
CA ASP A 11 -11.29 -9.76 13.92
C ASP A 11 -11.19 -10.86 15.00
N PRO A 12 -12.03 -10.82 16.03
CA PRO A 12 -11.99 -11.83 17.10
C PRO A 12 -12.31 -13.26 16.62
N SER A 13 -12.90 -13.43 15.44
CA SER A 13 -13.11 -14.75 14.83
C SER A 13 -11.86 -15.31 14.14
N CYS A 14 -10.85 -14.48 13.88
CA CYS A 14 -9.59 -14.89 13.27
C CYS A 14 -8.61 -15.39 14.33
N ILE A 15 -8.69 -16.65 14.72
CA ILE A 15 -7.97 -17.24 15.84
C ILE A 15 -6.73 -18.05 15.44
N GLU A 16 -6.52 -18.28 14.14
CA GLU A 16 -5.41 -19.09 13.64
C GLU A 16 -4.44 -18.26 12.80
N PRO A 17 -3.11 -18.44 12.96
CA PRO A 17 -2.12 -17.81 12.10
C PRO A 17 -2.26 -18.28 10.64
N PRO A 18 -1.72 -17.49 9.68
CA PRO A 18 -1.80 -17.85 8.26
C PRO A 18 -1.11 -19.18 7.98
N GLY A 19 -1.63 -19.92 7.01
CA GLY A 19 -1.04 -21.17 6.55
C GLY A 19 0.32 -20.97 5.88
N LYS A 20 0.91 -22.06 5.39
CA LYS A 20 2.25 -22.05 4.78
C LYS A 20 2.33 -21.23 3.48
N ALA A 21 1.23 -21.16 2.73
CA ALA A 21 1.16 -20.35 1.53
C ALA A 21 0.92 -18.88 1.93
N PHE A 22 1.98 -18.15 2.15
CA PHE A 22 1.96 -16.72 2.49
C PHE A 22 2.45 -15.91 1.29
N ASN A 23 1.57 -15.08 0.73
CA ASN A 23 1.85 -14.21 -0.40
C ASN A 23 1.54 -12.77 0.01
N SER A 24 2.55 -12.06 0.51
CA SER A 24 2.42 -10.69 1.01
C SER A 24 2.28 -9.68 -0.13
N HIS A 25 1.46 -8.65 0.10
CA HIS A 25 1.28 -7.51 -0.80
C HIS A 25 1.52 -6.20 -0.04
N GLY A 26 0.50 -5.34 0.13
CA GLY A 26 0.63 -4.09 0.87
C GLY A 26 0.99 -4.32 2.33
N ILE A 27 1.88 -3.48 2.86
CA ILE A 27 2.29 -3.53 4.27
C ILE A 27 2.23 -2.13 4.87
N ASP A 28 2.01 -2.03 6.17
CA ASP A 28 2.21 -0.79 6.93
C ASP A 28 2.69 -1.11 8.35
N LEU A 29 3.57 -0.26 8.88
CA LEU A 29 4.09 -0.39 10.24
C LEU A 29 3.71 0.85 11.04
N ILE A 30 2.93 0.64 12.08
CA ILE A 30 2.46 1.71 12.96
C ILE A 30 2.87 1.49 14.40
N ARG A 31 2.86 2.57 15.19
CA ARG A 31 2.89 2.48 16.65
C ARG A 31 1.47 2.63 17.19
N ARG A 32 1.03 1.63 17.97
CA ARG A 32 -0.29 1.65 18.62
C ARG A 32 -0.29 2.60 19.82
N ASP A 33 -1.48 2.94 20.31
CA ASP A 33 -1.67 3.79 21.49
C ASP A 33 -1.07 3.17 22.78
N ASP A 34 -0.97 1.83 22.82
CA ASP A 34 -0.29 1.08 23.90
C ASP A 34 1.25 1.06 23.75
N GLY A 35 1.81 1.71 22.73
CA GLY A 35 3.24 1.81 22.43
C GLY A 35 3.83 0.65 21.65
N ARG A 36 3.07 -0.42 21.40
CA ARG A 36 3.52 -1.59 20.63
C ARG A 36 3.62 -1.27 19.14
N LEU A 37 4.53 -1.95 18.45
CA LEU A 37 4.66 -1.83 17.00
C LEU A 37 3.78 -2.90 16.32
N GLN A 38 2.87 -2.45 15.46
CA GLN A 38 2.00 -3.31 14.68
C GLN A 38 2.37 -3.23 13.20
N LEU A 39 2.71 -4.37 12.62
CA LEU A 39 2.87 -4.54 11.18
C LEU A 39 1.57 -5.14 10.62
N LEU A 40 0.94 -4.40 9.72
CA LEU A 40 -0.19 -4.86 8.93
C LEU A 40 0.34 -5.42 7.62
N VAL A 41 -0.14 -6.58 7.18
CA VAL A 41 0.30 -7.23 5.94
C VAL A 41 -0.91 -7.78 5.20
N ILE A 42 -1.20 -7.25 4.02
CA ILE A 42 -2.16 -7.87 3.10
C ILE A 42 -1.54 -9.16 2.57
N GLN A 43 -2.30 -10.23 2.59
CA GLN A 43 -1.84 -11.50 2.03
C GLN A 43 -2.92 -12.16 1.16
N HIS A 44 -2.47 -12.86 0.09
CA HIS A 44 -3.28 -13.54 -0.93
C HIS A 44 -3.00 -15.06 -1.00
N GLY A 45 -2.26 -15.60 -0.03
CA GLY A 45 -1.79 -16.98 -0.08
C GLY A 45 -2.82 -17.97 0.44
N SER A 46 -2.74 -18.30 1.74
CA SER A 46 -3.66 -19.27 2.37
C SER A 46 -5.06 -18.72 2.59
N ARG A 47 -5.23 -17.41 2.58
CA ARG A 47 -6.51 -16.67 2.68
C ARG A 47 -6.34 -15.25 2.15
N GLU A 48 -7.44 -14.60 1.81
CA GLU A 48 -7.49 -13.16 1.57
C GLU A 48 -7.72 -12.45 2.91
N ALA A 49 -6.71 -11.71 3.41
CA ALA A 49 -6.78 -11.08 4.72
C ALA A 49 -5.75 -9.95 4.89
N VAL A 50 -5.97 -9.11 5.89
CA VAL A 50 -4.92 -8.29 6.52
C VAL A 50 -4.44 -9.02 7.76
N GLU A 51 -3.20 -9.48 7.75
CA GLU A 51 -2.54 -10.14 8.88
C GLU A 51 -1.89 -9.11 9.78
N LEU A 52 -1.96 -9.30 11.09
CA LEU A 52 -1.47 -8.37 12.09
C LEU A 52 -0.35 -9.03 12.90
N PHE A 53 0.82 -8.43 12.86
CA PHE A 53 1.99 -8.90 13.60
C PHE A 53 2.45 -7.83 14.58
N GLU A 54 2.81 -8.25 15.77
CA GLU A 54 3.60 -7.42 16.67
C GLU A 54 5.08 -7.52 16.31
N ILE A 55 5.73 -6.37 16.18
CA ILE A 55 7.16 -6.29 15.95
C ILE A 55 7.84 -5.96 17.28
N MET A 56 8.66 -6.90 17.75
CA MET A 56 9.37 -6.81 19.02
C MET A 56 10.87 -6.92 18.80
N GLY A 57 11.66 -6.26 19.64
CA GLY A 57 13.11 -6.36 19.61
C GLY A 57 13.80 -5.01 19.73
N ALA A 58 15.13 -5.05 19.58
CA ALA A 58 16.00 -3.88 19.60
C ALA A 58 17.28 -4.16 18.80
N GLY A 59 17.93 -3.11 18.31
CA GLY A 59 19.19 -3.23 17.56
C GLY A 59 19.03 -4.07 16.29
N THR A 60 19.64 -5.24 16.25
CA THR A 60 19.56 -6.21 15.14
C THR A 60 18.65 -7.40 15.43
N GLU A 61 18.08 -7.49 16.63
CA GLU A 61 17.28 -8.62 17.11
C GLU A 61 15.78 -8.30 17.01
N TRP A 62 15.25 -8.24 15.79
CA TRP A 62 13.83 -7.98 15.55
C TRP A 62 13.08 -9.27 15.25
N GLN A 63 11.89 -9.41 15.81
CA GLN A 63 10.99 -10.55 15.61
C GLN A 63 9.59 -10.06 15.31
N ALA A 64 8.90 -10.79 14.43
CA ALA A 64 7.50 -10.59 14.12
C ALA A 64 6.69 -11.75 14.71
N GLU A 65 5.75 -11.45 15.59
CA GLU A 65 4.84 -12.42 16.20
C GLU A 65 3.41 -12.11 15.74
N TRP A 66 2.74 -13.13 15.20
CA TRP A 66 1.37 -12.99 14.73
C TRP A 66 0.41 -12.80 15.92
N ARG A 67 -0.50 -11.82 15.82
CA ARG A 67 -1.46 -11.47 16.86
C ARG A 67 -2.92 -11.58 16.41
N GLY A 68 -3.17 -11.61 15.11
CA GLY A 68 -4.51 -11.70 14.59
C GLY A 68 -4.58 -11.42 13.08
N CYS A 69 -5.78 -11.43 12.56
CA CYS A 69 -6.05 -11.01 11.20
C CYS A 69 -7.43 -10.39 11.05
N VAL A 70 -7.67 -9.81 9.89
CA VAL A 70 -8.98 -9.38 9.42
C VAL A 70 -9.20 -9.99 8.05
N PRO A 71 -10.11 -10.97 7.90
CA PRO A 71 -10.48 -11.51 6.58
C PRO A 71 -10.97 -10.40 5.66
N SER A 72 -10.56 -10.42 4.40
CA SER A 72 -10.99 -9.43 3.41
C SER A 72 -12.51 -9.42 3.24
N PRO A 73 -13.11 -8.27 2.90
CA PRO A 73 -14.53 -8.25 2.51
C PRO A 73 -14.80 -9.22 1.36
N PRO A 74 -16.04 -9.75 1.25
CA PRO A 74 -16.40 -10.66 0.17
C PRO A 74 -16.01 -10.09 -1.20
N ASN A 75 -15.42 -10.94 -2.03
CA ASN A 75 -15.01 -10.61 -3.41
C ASN A 75 -13.97 -9.47 -3.53
N ALA A 76 -13.23 -9.17 -2.48
CA ALA A 76 -12.22 -8.11 -2.50
C ALA A 76 -10.80 -8.68 -2.56
N SER A 77 -10.05 -8.37 -3.64
CA SER A 77 -8.60 -8.49 -3.66
C SER A 77 -8.00 -7.17 -3.19
N LEU A 78 -7.50 -7.16 -1.96
CA LEU A 78 -6.92 -5.97 -1.34
C LEU A 78 -5.53 -5.69 -1.91
N ASN A 79 -5.11 -4.41 -1.92
CA ASN A 79 -3.81 -4.02 -2.46
C ASN A 79 -2.92 -3.34 -1.42
N SER A 80 -3.39 -2.27 -0.81
CA SER A 80 -2.61 -1.45 0.11
C SER A 80 -3.35 -1.25 1.42
N VAL A 81 -2.61 -1.06 2.51
CA VAL A 81 -3.14 -0.85 3.86
C VAL A 81 -2.45 0.33 4.53
N ALA A 82 -3.19 1.10 5.32
CA ALA A 82 -2.70 2.20 6.16
C ALA A 82 -3.38 2.13 7.52
N GLY A 83 -2.60 1.92 8.57
CA GLY A 83 -3.09 1.79 9.95
C GLY A 83 -3.09 3.13 10.70
N ILE A 84 -3.87 3.20 11.78
CA ILE A 84 -3.81 4.26 12.77
C ILE A 84 -3.66 3.65 14.18
N SER A 85 -3.24 4.48 15.15
CA SER A 85 -2.74 4.01 16.45
C SER A 85 -3.75 3.26 17.32
N ASN A 86 -5.04 3.48 17.13
CA ASN A 86 -6.12 2.80 17.87
C ASN A 86 -6.41 1.37 17.37
N GLY A 87 -5.74 0.90 16.30
CA GLY A 87 -5.94 -0.41 15.69
C GLY A 87 -6.89 -0.42 14.49
N ASP A 88 -7.53 0.69 14.17
CA ASP A 88 -8.27 0.85 12.92
C ASP A 88 -7.29 0.93 11.74
N PHE A 89 -7.78 0.60 10.55
CA PHE A 89 -6.99 0.76 9.33
C PHE A 89 -7.87 1.00 8.10
N PHE A 90 -7.22 1.48 7.05
CA PHE A 90 -7.81 1.72 5.75
C PHE A 90 -7.12 0.82 4.72
N THR A 91 -7.88 0.34 3.74
CA THR A 91 -7.34 -0.52 2.70
C THR A 91 -8.02 -0.28 1.37
N THR A 92 -7.33 -0.56 0.28
CA THR A 92 -7.88 -0.47 -1.06
C THR A 92 -8.19 -1.86 -1.60
N GLN A 93 -9.36 -2.01 -2.20
CA GLN A 93 -9.64 -3.08 -3.14
C GLN A 93 -9.22 -2.61 -4.53
N MET A 94 -8.23 -3.26 -5.13
CA MET A 94 -7.78 -2.91 -6.47
C MET A 94 -8.67 -3.51 -7.55
N ILE A 95 -9.01 -4.79 -7.39
CA ILE A 95 -9.87 -5.55 -8.30
C ILE A 95 -10.80 -6.49 -7.51
N PRO A 96 -11.92 -6.93 -8.10
CA PRO A 96 -12.69 -8.02 -7.52
C PRO A 96 -11.96 -9.37 -7.72
N LEU A 97 -12.25 -10.34 -6.87
CA LEU A 97 -11.81 -11.73 -7.09
C LEU A 97 -12.58 -12.36 -8.26
N GLU A 98 -13.88 -12.05 -8.35
CA GLU A 98 -14.75 -12.52 -9.43
C GLU A 98 -15.65 -11.37 -9.96
N PRO A 99 -15.78 -11.20 -11.29
CA PRO A 99 -15.08 -11.95 -12.33
C PRO A 99 -13.58 -11.63 -12.34
N HIS A 100 -12.74 -12.62 -12.62
CA HIS A 100 -11.30 -12.45 -12.69
C HIS A 100 -10.89 -11.44 -13.77
N ILE A 101 -10.08 -10.46 -13.39
CA ILE A 101 -9.50 -9.48 -14.31
C ILE A 101 -8.08 -9.89 -14.65
N ASP A 102 -7.84 -10.30 -15.89
CA ASP A 102 -6.50 -10.64 -16.36
C ASP A 102 -5.75 -9.36 -16.78
N LEU A 103 -4.92 -8.86 -15.90
CA LEU A 103 -4.12 -7.64 -16.13
C LEU A 103 -3.10 -7.79 -17.28
N LYS A 104 -2.82 -9.02 -17.75
CA LYS A 104 -1.98 -9.24 -18.94
C LYS A 104 -2.67 -8.77 -20.22
N GLN A 105 -3.99 -8.72 -20.22
CA GLN A 105 -4.76 -8.21 -21.35
C GLN A 105 -4.82 -6.67 -21.41
N GLY A 106 -4.43 -5.99 -20.34
CA GLY A 106 -4.37 -4.55 -20.24
C GLY A 106 -4.82 -4.03 -18.89
N ILE A 107 -4.56 -2.75 -18.66
CA ILE A 107 -4.99 -2.05 -17.45
C ILE A 107 -6.46 -1.64 -17.63
N PRO A 108 -7.40 -2.11 -16.76
CA PRO A 108 -8.80 -1.77 -16.87
C PRO A 108 -9.02 -0.27 -16.59
N ARG A 109 -9.84 0.37 -17.41
CA ARG A 109 -10.17 1.79 -17.27
C ARG A 109 -11.59 2.06 -16.77
N HIS A 110 -12.27 1.01 -16.33
CA HIS A 110 -13.55 1.09 -15.63
C HIS A 110 -13.34 0.95 -14.13
N ILE A 111 -14.36 1.24 -13.34
CA ILE A 111 -14.33 1.06 -11.88
C ILE A 111 -14.10 -0.43 -11.57
N THR A 112 -13.06 -0.71 -10.78
CA THR A 112 -12.69 -2.08 -10.36
C THR A 112 -12.70 -2.26 -8.86
N GLY A 113 -12.68 -1.16 -8.09
CA GLY A 113 -12.61 -1.23 -6.64
C GLY A 113 -12.88 0.11 -5.97
N HIS A 114 -12.58 0.15 -4.68
CA HIS A 114 -12.78 1.30 -3.79
C HIS A 114 -11.91 1.14 -2.53
N ALA A 115 -12.02 2.08 -1.60
CA ALA A 115 -11.40 1.97 -0.29
C ALA A 115 -12.39 1.48 0.77
N PHE A 116 -11.86 0.73 1.74
CA PHE A 116 -12.55 0.32 2.96
C PHE A 116 -11.89 0.93 4.20
N ALA A 117 -12.70 1.14 5.24
CA ALA A 117 -12.24 1.37 6.60
C ALA A 117 -12.61 0.15 7.45
N TRP A 118 -11.65 -0.37 8.22
CA TRP A 118 -11.86 -1.34 9.28
C TRP A 118 -11.93 -0.61 10.62
N SER A 119 -12.95 -0.92 11.41
CA SER A 119 -13.06 -0.46 12.79
C SER A 119 -12.76 -1.59 13.77
N GLN A 120 -11.71 -1.44 14.57
CA GLN A 120 -11.34 -2.43 15.58
C GLN A 120 -12.42 -2.57 16.66
N SER A 121 -13.09 -1.48 17.02
CA SER A 121 -14.15 -1.49 18.05
C SER A 121 -15.44 -2.16 17.57
N GLU A 122 -15.75 -2.05 16.28
CA GLU A 122 -16.95 -2.65 15.68
C GLU A 122 -16.69 -4.04 15.09
N ALA A 123 -15.40 -4.42 14.94
CA ALA A 123 -14.95 -5.60 14.22
C ALA A 123 -15.61 -5.72 12.83
N ALA A 124 -15.66 -4.62 12.10
CA ALA A 124 -16.37 -4.54 10.83
C ALA A 124 -15.67 -3.64 9.81
N PHE A 125 -15.76 -4.05 8.53
CA PHE A 125 -15.44 -3.19 7.41
C PHE A 125 -16.65 -2.32 7.02
N ARG A 126 -16.36 -1.10 6.61
CA ARG A 126 -17.30 -0.27 5.84
C ARG A 126 -16.62 0.26 4.58
N LYS A 127 -17.35 0.29 3.48
CA LYS A 127 -16.91 1.00 2.28
C LYS A 127 -16.83 2.50 2.58
N ILE A 128 -15.80 3.16 2.07
CA ILE A 128 -15.72 4.63 2.08
C ILE A 128 -16.40 5.11 0.81
N GLU A 129 -17.52 5.81 0.97
CA GLU A 129 -18.27 6.35 -0.16
C GLU A 129 -17.39 7.31 -0.98
N GLY A 130 -17.70 7.46 -2.27
CA GLY A 130 -16.97 8.34 -3.18
C GLY A 130 -15.56 7.88 -3.55
N THR A 131 -15.11 6.68 -3.13
CA THR A 131 -13.78 6.14 -3.45
C THR A 131 -13.78 5.15 -4.61
N ASP A 132 -14.93 4.91 -5.23
CA ASP A 132 -14.98 4.06 -6.42
C ASP A 132 -14.01 4.58 -7.49
N GLY A 133 -13.21 3.67 -8.04
CA GLY A 133 -12.17 4.05 -8.99
C GLY A 133 -11.62 2.90 -9.83
N ALA A 134 -10.88 3.25 -10.85
CA ALA A 134 -10.19 2.29 -11.69
C ALA A 134 -8.81 1.96 -11.09
N MET A 135 -8.70 0.74 -10.57
CA MET A 135 -7.52 0.21 -9.89
C MET A 135 -7.07 1.07 -8.69
N PRO A 136 -7.89 1.22 -7.63
CA PRO A 136 -7.41 1.78 -6.37
C PRO A 136 -6.20 0.97 -5.87
N ASN A 137 -5.09 1.66 -5.56
CA ASN A 137 -3.82 1.05 -5.24
C ASN A 137 -3.30 1.59 -3.90
N GLY A 138 -2.18 2.30 -3.88
CA GLY A 138 -1.61 2.86 -2.67
C GLY A 138 -2.58 3.72 -1.87
N ILE A 139 -2.51 3.61 -0.55
CA ILE A 139 -3.30 4.43 0.37
C ILE A 139 -2.42 4.89 1.54
N VAL A 140 -2.57 6.14 1.94
CA VAL A 140 -2.10 6.64 3.24
C VAL A 140 -3.23 7.40 3.91
N VAL A 141 -3.17 7.51 5.23
CA VAL A 141 -4.19 8.15 6.06
C VAL A 141 -3.56 9.30 6.86
N SER A 142 -4.31 10.38 7.09
CA SER A 142 -3.92 11.43 8.03
C SER A 142 -3.85 10.88 9.46
N ALA A 143 -2.98 11.46 10.30
CA ALA A 143 -2.76 10.98 11.67
C ALA A 143 -4.04 10.94 12.53
N ASP A 144 -5.01 11.78 12.23
CA ASP A 144 -6.32 11.86 12.89
C ASP A 144 -7.39 10.93 12.25
N GLY A 145 -7.05 10.17 11.22
CA GLY A 145 -7.96 9.27 10.52
C GLY A 145 -9.03 9.95 9.66
N ARG A 146 -9.01 11.30 9.53
CA ARG A 146 -10.07 12.05 8.85
C ARG A 146 -9.96 12.02 7.33
N PHE A 147 -8.76 11.92 6.79
CA PHE A 147 -8.51 11.97 5.36
C PHE A 147 -7.70 10.77 4.91
N ILE A 148 -8.09 10.19 3.80
CA ILE A 148 -7.26 9.24 3.06
C ILE A 148 -6.76 9.89 1.78
N TYR A 149 -5.56 9.48 1.36
CA TYR A 149 -4.98 9.82 0.07
C TYR A 149 -4.80 8.50 -0.68
N MET A 150 -5.58 8.32 -1.72
CA MET A 150 -5.70 7.07 -2.46
C MET A 150 -5.19 7.23 -3.89
N ASN A 151 -4.27 6.38 -4.28
CA ASN A 151 -3.81 6.27 -5.66
C ASN A 151 -4.83 5.49 -6.48
N ALA A 152 -5.30 6.06 -7.58
CA ALA A 152 -6.13 5.40 -8.57
C ALA A 152 -5.27 5.20 -9.84
N THR A 153 -4.61 4.03 -9.91
CA THR A 153 -3.55 3.73 -10.88
C THR A 153 -4.01 3.95 -12.32
N ALA A 154 -5.16 3.40 -12.70
CA ALA A 154 -5.67 3.50 -14.06
C ALA A 154 -6.35 4.85 -14.38
N GLU A 155 -6.58 5.69 -13.37
CA GLU A 155 -7.04 7.08 -13.53
C GLU A 155 -5.87 8.08 -13.62
N ASN A 156 -4.63 7.64 -13.42
CA ASN A 156 -3.44 8.51 -13.32
C ASN A 156 -3.64 9.62 -12.27
N SER A 157 -4.19 9.28 -11.10
CA SER A 157 -4.49 10.29 -10.09
C SER A 157 -4.29 9.82 -8.66
N VAL A 158 -4.03 10.79 -7.79
CA VAL A 158 -4.09 10.66 -6.34
C VAL A 158 -5.25 11.49 -5.83
N ARG A 159 -6.11 10.93 -5.01
CA ARG A 159 -7.34 11.54 -4.53
C ARG A 159 -7.29 11.74 -3.03
N LYS A 160 -7.55 12.96 -2.54
CA LYS A 160 -7.79 13.27 -1.11
C LYS A 160 -9.28 13.15 -0.83
N VAL A 161 -9.66 12.22 0.04
CA VAL A 161 -11.07 11.96 0.37
C VAL A 161 -11.29 12.10 1.87
N GLU A 162 -12.34 12.80 2.26
CA GLU A 162 -12.79 12.87 3.65
C GLU A 162 -13.54 11.59 4.01
N VAL A 163 -13.03 10.85 5.01
CA VAL A 163 -13.50 9.50 5.37
C VAL A 163 -14.96 9.48 5.82
N ALA A 164 -15.38 10.52 6.55
CA ALA A 164 -16.73 10.59 7.13
C ALA A 164 -17.83 10.83 6.08
N SER A 165 -17.57 11.69 5.10
CA SER A 165 -18.55 12.09 4.08
C SER A 165 -18.34 11.42 2.73
N GLY A 166 -17.16 10.83 2.47
CA GLY A 166 -16.77 10.33 1.16
C GLY A 166 -16.49 11.42 0.12
N ARG A 167 -16.45 12.68 0.54
CA ARG A 167 -16.24 13.82 -0.36
C ARG A 167 -14.77 13.89 -0.79
N GLU A 168 -14.54 13.92 -2.11
CA GLU A 168 -13.23 14.24 -2.66
C GLU A 168 -12.93 15.72 -2.45
N LEU A 169 -11.82 16.03 -1.78
CA LEU A 169 -11.40 17.38 -1.44
C LEU A 169 -10.31 17.92 -2.35
N GLY A 170 -9.64 17.04 -3.08
CA GLY A 170 -8.57 17.41 -3.99
C GLY A 170 -8.07 16.22 -4.80
N ARG A 171 -7.43 16.53 -5.92
CA ARG A 171 -6.88 15.52 -6.83
C ARG A 171 -5.57 16.02 -7.44
N ALA A 172 -4.54 15.17 -7.41
CA ALA A 172 -3.29 15.38 -8.13
C ALA A 172 -3.21 14.41 -9.32
N MET A 173 -2.68 14.87 -10.45
CA MET A 173 -2.39 14.01 -11.60
C MET A 173 -1.00 13.42 -11.47
N VAL A 174 -0.91 12.11 -11.40
CA VAL A 174 0.32 11.32 -11.32
C VAL A 174 0.20 10.12 -12.24
N HIS A 175 1.14 9.93 -13.15
CA HIS A 175 1.07 8.80 -14.09
C HIS A 175 1.24 7.47 -13.36
N THR A 176 0.33 6.56 -13.60
CA THR A 176 0.34 5.19 -13.06
C THR A 176 0.85 5.14 -11.61
N PRO A 177 0.19 5.88 -10.67
CA PRO A 177 0.62 5.92 -9.29
C PRO A 177 0.43 4.54 -8.66
N ASP A 178 1.43 4.08 -7.92
CA ASP A 178 1.42 2.79 -7.24
C ASP A 178 1.24 2.99 -5.73
N ASN A 179 2.26 2.78 -4.90
CA ASN A 179 2.11 2.97 -3.46
C ASN A 179 2.49 4.39 -3.01
N ALA A 180 1.99 4.75 -1.84
CA ALA A 180 2.24 6.02 -1.18
C ALA A 180 2.81 5.80 0.24
N ARG A 181 3.63 6.75 0.73
CA ARG A 181 4.15 6.78 2.11
C ARG A 181 4.31 8.22 2.58
N TRP A 182 4.07 8.47 3.86
CA TRP A 182 4.41 9.73 4.47
C TRP A 182 5.93 9.92 4.53
N ALA A 183 6.40 11.09 4.12
CA ALA A 183 7.76 11.53 4.37
C ALA A 183 7.88 12.17 5.76
N PRO A 184 9.09 12.24 6.35
CA PRO A 184 9.30 12.87 7.66
C PRO A 184 8.90 14.35 7.74
N ASP A 185 8.87 15.04 6.61
CA ASP A 185 8.50 16.46 6.49
C ASP A 185 6.98 16.68 6.26
N GLY A 186 6.18 15.62 6.28
CA GLY A 186 4.72 15.69 6.12
C GLY A 186 4.24 15.68 4.67
N ARG A 187 5.13 15.59 3.68
CA ARG A 187 4.75 15.33 2.29
C ARG A 187 4.38 13.85 2.08
N ILE A 188 3.71 13.55 0.98
CA ILE A 188 3.41 12.16 0.60
C ILE A 188 4.31 11.77 -0.57
N LEU A 189 5.12 10.73 -0.37
CA LEU A 189 5.93 10.12 -1.42
C LEU A 189 5.06 9.14 -2.21
N ILE A 190 5.06 9.31 -3.53
CA ILE A 190 4.27 8.47 -4.43
C ILE A 190 5.20 7.89 -5.47
N SER A 191 5.13 6.59 -5.67
CA SER A 191 5.75 5.98 -6.83
C SER A 191 4.87 6.17 -8.06
N SER A 192 5.48 6.63 -9.14
CA SER A 192 4.87 6.86 -10.45
C SER A 192 5.62 6.04 -11.48
N LEU A 193 4.97 5.03 -12.04
CA LEU A 193 5.54 4.22 -13.12
C LEU A 193 5.47 4.98 -14.44
N ALA A 194 6.25 4.51 -15.43
CA ALA A 194 6.32 5.16 -16.74
C ALA A 194 4.95 5.28 -17.42
N GLU A 195 4.81 6.31 -18.22
CA GLU A 195 3.63 6.51 -19.06
C GLU A 195 3.58 5.47 -20.19
N GLY A 196 2.37 5.05 -20.56
CA GLY A 196 2.15 4.17 -21.69
C GLY A 196 2.44 2.69 -21.44
N LEU A 197 2.61 2.28 -20.17
CA LEU A 197 2.79 0.87 -19.82
C LEU A 197 1.63 0.01 -20.28
N THR A 198 1.96 -1.17 -20.76
CA THR A 198 1.01 -2.18 -21.23
C THR A 198 1.08 -3.44 -20.37
N GLY A 199 0.08 -4.30 -20.47
CA GLY A 199 0.11 -5.61 -19.80
C GLY A 199 1.32 -6.46 -20.20
N LYS A 200 1.90 -6.26 -21.40
CA LYS A 200 3.12 -6.95 -21.85
C LYS A 200 4.35 -6.55 -21.06
N ASP A 201 4.46 -5.27 -20.68
CA ASP A 201 5.59 -4.77 -19.89
C ASP A 201 5.59 -5.42 -18.51
N PHE A 202 4.41 -5.47 -17.85
CA PHE A 202 4.25 -6.17 -16.57
C PHE A 202 4.50 -7.66 -16.67
N ALA A 203 3.96 -8.34 -17.70
CA ALA A 203 4.18 -9.76 -17.94
C ALA A 203 5.66 -10.07 -18.20
N GLY A 204 6.37 -9.20 -18.91
CA GLY A 204 7.81 -9.28 -19.13
C GLY A 204 8.57 -9.28 -17.80
N CYS A 205 8.20 -8.38 -16.88
CA CYS A 205 8.83 -8.32 -15.56
C CYS A 205 8.58 -9.56 -14.71
N VAL A 206 7.36 -10.05 -14.62
CA VAL A 206 7.02 -11.24 -13.83
C VAL A 206 7.77 -12.49 -14.29
N SER A 207 8.23 -12.53 -15.54
CA SER A 207 9.02 -13.64 -16.08
C SER A 207 10.50 -13.61 -15.68
N ILE A 208 11.00 -12.47 -15.14
CA ILE A 208 12.41 -12.31 -14.77
C ILE A 208 12.69 -13.12 -13.50
N LYS A 209 13.71 -13.98 -13.56
CA LYS A 209 14.16 -14.79 -12.41
C LYS A 209 15.29 -14.13 -11.62
N GLN A 210 16.04 -13.23 -12.24
CA GLN A 210 17.16 -12.52 -11.65
C GLN A 210 17.39 -11.20 -12.36
N GLY A 211 17.75 -10.17 -11.61
CA GLY A 211 18.00 -8.82 -12.12
C GLY A 211 16.79 -7.90 -12.00
N PRO A 212 16.89 -6.65 -12.47
CA PRO A 212 15.83 -5.66 -12.37
C PRO A 212 14.78 -5.85 -13.48
N CYS A 213 13.53 -5.62 -13.11
CA CYS A 213 12.50 -5.27 -14.08
C CYS A 213 12.79 -3.86 -14.60
N ARG A 214 12.97 -3.69 -15.91
CA ARG A 214 13.44 -2.42 -16.51
C ARG A 214 12.31 -1.43 -16.84
N ILE A 215 11.25 -1.37 -16.03
CA ILE A 215 10.22 -0.33 -16.17
C ILE A 215 10.73 0.96 -15.54
N PRO A 216 10.82 2.08 -16.29
CA PRO A 216 11.16 3.37 -15.72
C PRO A 216 10.14 3.82 -14.68
N PHE A 217 10.60 4.58 -13.67
CA PHE A 217 9.74 5.09 -12.61
C PHE A 217 10.29 6.38 -12.00
N LYS A 218 9.45 7.04 -11.20
CA LYS A 218 9.81 8.20 -10.40
C LYS A 218 9.27 8.05 -8.98
N ILE A 219 9.94 8.63 -8.01
CA ILE A 219 9.39 8.92 -6.69
C ILE A 219 9.15 10.42 -6.63
N VAL A 220 7.90 10.82 -6.52
CA VAL A 220 7.48 12.22 -6.45
C VAL A 220 6.96 12.55 -5.05
N ALA A 221 7.14 13.81 -4.63
CA ALA A 221 6.57 14.33 -3.39
C ALA A 221 5.33 15.16 -3.69
N LEU A 222 4.23 14.81 -3.06
CA LEU A 222 2.95 15.50 -3.09
C LEU A 222 2.77 16.32 -1.82
N ASP A 223 2.42 17.58 -1.95
CA ASP A 223 1.93 18.39 -0.84
C ASP A 223 0.46 17.99 -0.54
N PRO A 224 0.15 17.51 0.68
CA PRO A 224 -1.17 16.96 0.99
C PRO A 224 -2.26 18.01 1.14
N GLU A 225 -1.92 19.29 1.30
CA GLU A 225 -2.91 20.37 1.43
C GLU A 225 -3.31 20.93 0.07
N SER A 226 -2.33 21.28 -0.75
CA SER A 226 -2.59 21.81 -2.09
C SER A 226 -2.88 20.73 -3.13
N MET A 227 -2.59 19.47 -2.83
CA MET A 227 -2.67 18.34 -3.77
C MET A 227 -1.85 18.61 -5.04
N THR A 228 -0.65 19.18 -4.88
CA THR A 228 0.28 19.43 -5.99
C THR A 228 1.58 18.65 -5.83
N ILE A 229 2.13 18.19 -6.95
CA ILE A 229 3.49 17.62 -6.96
C ILE A 229 4.48 18.76 -6.83
N VAL A 230 5.28 18.72 -5.75
CA VAL A 230 6.24 19.78 -5.42
C VAL A 230 7.68 19.42 -5.78
N GLU A 231 7.97 18.13 -5.93
CA GLU A 231 9.32 17.67 -6.21
C GLU A 231 9.34 16.27 -6.85
N THR A 232 10.37 15.97 -7.63
CA THR A 232 10.78 14.62 -8.00
C THR A 232 12.06 14.26 -7.23
N LEU A 233 11.93 13.40 -6.22
CA LEU A 233 13.06 12.99 -5.39
C LEU A 233 14.01 12.06 -6.14
N TYR A 234 13.46 11.17 -6.97
CA TYR A 234 14.26 10.22 -7.74
C TYR A 234 13.56 9.86 -9.05
N ALA A 235 14.35 9.64 -10.09
CA ALA A 235 13.88 9.11 -11.36
C ALA A 235 14.87 8.07 -11.87
N SER A 236 14.36 7.00 -12.44
CA SER A 236 15.13 5.88 -13.02
C SER A 236 14.61 5.53 -14.40
N ASP A 237 15.52 5.21 -15.30
CA ASP A 237 15.22 4.61 -16.60
C ASP A 237 15.03 3.08 -16.53
N GLY A 238 15.03 2.52 -15.33
CA GLY A 238 14.92 1.08 -15.07
C GLY A 238 16.26 0.43 -14.69
N VAL A 239 17.37 1.20 -14.58
CA VAL A 239 18.70 0.69 -14.22
C VAL A 239 19.29 1.56 -13.10
N PRO A 240 19.87 1.01 -12.03
CA PRO A 240 20.15 -0.42 -11.74
C PRO A 240 18.91 -1.17 -11.20
N MET A 241 17.78 -0.49 -10.97
CA MET A 241 16.50 -1.06 -10.56
C MET A 241 15.37 -0.30 -11.28
N GLY A 242 14.39 -1.03 -11.76
CA GLY A 242 13.17 -0.46 -12.33
C GLY A 242 11.93 -0.97 -11.61
N ALA A 243 10.77 -0.61 -12.13
CA ALA A 243 9.48 -0.95 -11.53
C ALA A 243 9.40 -0.61 -10.04
N GLY A 244 10.01 0.51 -9.64
CA GLY A 244 9.91 0.99 -8.27
C GLY A 244 8.47 1.31 -7.93
N THR A 245 7.91 0.67 -6.91
CA THR A 245 6.50 0.77 -6.54
C THR A 245 6.26 1.49 -5.23
N VAL A 246 7.30 1.70 -4.43
CA VAL A 246 7.21 2.40 -3.15
C VAL A 246 8.53 3.11 -2.84
N GLY A 247 8.46 4.32 -2.29
CA GLY A 247 9.58 5.04 -1.71
C GLY A 247 9.36 5.27 -0.22
N LEU A 248 10.35 4.93 0.61
CA LEU A 248 10.36 5.20 2.06
C LEU A 248 11.57 6.03 2.42
N GLN A 249 11.36 7.22 2.95
CA GLN A 249 12.44 8.10 3.42
C GLN A 249 12.71 7.87 4.91
N ILE A 250 13.98 7.65 5.25
CA ILE A 250 14.47 7.54 6.63
C ILE A 250 15.69 8.45 6.76
N GLY A 251 15.53 9.57 7.46
CA GLY A 251 16.55 10.61 7.47
C GLY A 251 16.81 11.17 6.07
N THR A 252 18.05 11.10 5.62
CA THR A 252 18.47 11.51 4.27
C THR A 252 18.44 10.38 3.24
N ASP A 253 18.11 9.16 3.67
CA ASP A 253 18.06 8.01 2.77
C ASP A 253 16.65 7.78 2.25
N LEU A 254 16.52 7.55 0.94
CA LEU A 254 15.33 7.08 0.28
C LEU A 254 15.53 5.61 -0.11
N PHE A 255 14.75 4.72 0.51
CA PHE A 255 14.69 3.31 0.15
C PHE A 255 13.55 3.08 -0.83
N ILE A 256 13.83 2.39 -1.93
CA ILE A 256 12.84 2.13 -2.98
C ILE A 256 12.70 0.63 -3.17
N GLY A 257 11.45 0.14 -3.04
CA GLY A 257 11.06 -1.23 -3.33
C GLY A 257 10.46 -1.37 -4.73
N SER A 258 10.44 -2.58 -5.25
CA SER A 258 9.88 -2.93 -6.55
C SER A 258 8.90 -4.11 -6.40
N PHE A 259 7.87 -4.17 -7.24
CA PHE A 259 6.96 -5.32 -7.23
C PHE A 259 7.62 -6.61 -7.75
N HIS A 260 8.69 -6.48 -8.51
CA HIS A 260 9.42 -7.63 -9.04
C HIS A 260 10.89 -7.29 -9.26
N GLY A 261 11.78 -8.03 -8.61
CA GLY A 261 13.21 -7.83 -8.69
C GLY A 261 13.93 -8.50 -7.50
N ASP A 262 15.24 -8.37 -7.48
CA ASP A 262 16.11 -9.04 -6.50
C ASP A 262 16.83 -8.05 -5.55
N ARG A 263 16.37 -6.77 -5.50
CA ARG A 263 17.06 -5.72 -4.75
C ARG A 263 16.12 -4.63 -4.25
N ILE A 264 16.59 -3.92 -3.22
CA ILE A 264 16.08 -2.63 -2.78
C ILE A 264 17.12 -1.57 -3.14
N LEU A 265 16.69 -0.44 -3.69
CA LEU A 265 17.57 0.68 -3.98
C LEU A 265 17.61 1.62 -2.78
N ARG A 266 18.80 2.06 -2.38
CA ARG A 266 19.02 3.14 -1.44
C ARG A 266 19.60 4.34 -2.18
N VAL A 267 18.98 5.50 -2.02
CA VAL A 267 19.41 6.78 -2.61
C VAL A 267 19.68 7.76 -1.49
N ASP A 268 20.86 8.37 -1.48
CA ASP A 268 21.20 9.45 -0.56
C ASP A 268 20.64 10.77 -1.10
N LEU A 269 19.82 11.45 -0.31
CA LEU A 269 19.21 12.74 -0.61
C LEU A 269 19.97 13.93 0.03
N SER A 270 21.08 13.70 0.73
CA SER A 270 21.79 14.75 1.48
C SER A 270 22.34 15.89 0.61
N GLY A 271 22.43 15.69 -0.70
CA GLY A 271 22.90 16.71 -1.67
C GLY A 271 21.79 17.43 -2.45
N LYS A 272 20.52 17.23 -2.08
CA LYS A 272 19.36 17.84 -2.74
C LYS A 272 18.76 18.97 -1.94
#